data_20929f7c75f9c20254fc40df7db4c1c8
#
_entry.id   20929f7c75f9c20254fc40df7db4c1c8
#
_cell.length_a   1.000
_cell.length_b   1.000
_cell.length_c   1.000
_cell.angle_alpha   90.00
_cell.angle_beta   90.00
_cell.angle_gamma   90.00
#
_symmetry.space_group_name_H-M   'P 1'
#
loop_
_entity.id
_entity.type
_entity.pdbx_description
1 polymer ?
#
loop_
_entity_poly.entity_id
_entity_poly.type
_entity_poly.pdbx_seq_one_letter_code
_entity_poly.pdbx_strand_id
1 'polypeptide(L)' 'MKQCRYCEIILDRNTIGLNKKLFEVESKKGYFLCIPCMAEYLECTEEELRDKIEEFKAEGCKLFS' A
#
# COMPACT_ATOMS: atom_id res chain seq x y z
N MET A 1 9.21 9.98 -6.70
CA MET A 1 8.95 8.81 -5.88
C MET A 1 7.80 9.09 -4.90
N LYS A 2 7.08 8.07 -4.53
CA LYS A 2 5.93 8.23 -3.62
C LYS A 2 6.39 8.11 -2.17
N GLN A 3 5.81 8.92 -1.31
CA GLN A 3 6.13 8.94 0.11
C GLN A 3 4.86 8.79 0.94
N CYS A 4 5.03 8.26 2.17
CA CYS A 4 3.93 8.18 3.12
C CYS A 4 3.48 9.59 3.50
N ARG A 5 2.18 9.81 3.50
CA ARG A 5 1.59 11.11 3.81
C ARG A 5 1.94 11.59 5.23
N TYR A 6 2.07 10.67 6.16
CA TYR A 6 2.31 11.00 7.57
C TYR A 6 3.76 10.86 8.01
N CYS A 7 4.44 9.82 7.50
CA CYS A 7 5.81 9.51 7.91
C CYS A 7 6.88 10.08 6.98
N GLU A 8 6.49 10.48 5.78
CA GLU A 8 7.38 11.03 4.76
C GLU A 8 8.48 10.07 4.30
N ILE A 9 8.38 8.78 4.65
CA ILE A 9 9.33 7.77 4.17
C ILE A 9 9.00 7.40 2.73
N ILE A 10 10.03 7.03 1.97
CA ILE A 10 9.85 6.61 0.58
C ILE A 10 9.24 5.22 0.56
N LEU A 11 8.20 5.06 -0.25
CA LEU A 11 7.48 3.81 -0.36
C LEU A 11 8.02 2.95 -1.49
N ASP A 12 8.04 1.63 -1.27
CA ASP A 12 8.44 0.69 -2.31
C ASP A 12 7.27 0.42 -3.26
N ARG A 13 7.57 -0.30 -4.34
CA ARG A 13 6.57 -0.62 -5.36
C ARG A 13 5.37 -1.39 -4.79
N ASN A 14 5.64 -2.35 -3.93
CA ASN A 14 4.58 -3.17 -3.33
C ASN A 14 3.63 -2.34 -2.48
N THR A 15 4.17 -1.44 -1.67
CA THR A 15 3.37 -0.55 -0.82
C THR A 15 2.55 0.41 -1.69
N ILE A 16 3.15 0.97 -2.72
CA ILE A 16 2.43 1.85 -3.65
C ILE A 16 1.30 1.09 -4.34
N GLY A 17 1.58 -0.13 -4.80
CA GLY A 17 0.57 -0.98 -5.43
C GLY A 17 -0.59 -1.29 -4.50
N LEU A 18 -0.29 -1.57 -3.24
CA LEU A 18 -1.32 -1.85 -2.24
C LEU A 18 -2.21 -0.63 -2.01
N ASN A 19 -1.63 0.57 -1.95
CA ASN A 19 -2.39 1.82 -1.86
C ASN A 19 -3.35 1.96 -3.05
N LYS A 20 -2.88 1.69 -4.25
CA LYS A 20 -3.71 1.78 -5.46
C LYS A 20 -4.86 0.79 -5.45
N LYS A 21 -4.67 -0.36 -4.82
CA LYS A 21 -5.72 -1.38 -4.72
C LYS A 21 -6.74 -1.05 -3.63
N LEU A 22 -6.29 -0.64 -2.46
CA LEU A 22 -7.14 -0.43 -1.30
C LEU A 22 -7.66 1.01 -1.19
N PHE A 23 -6.89 1.97 -1.66
CA PHE A 23 -7.21 3.39 -1.56
C PHE A 23 -7.16 4.04 -2.94
N GLU A 24 -7.97 3.54 -3.86
CA GLU A 24 -7.96 3.99 -5.24
C GLU A 24 -8.17 5.51 -5.38
N VAL A 25 -9.16 6.05 -4.67
CA VAL A 25 -9.46 7.48 -4.74
C VAL A 25 -8.31 8.32 -4.20
N GLU A 26 -7.80 7.94 -3.03
CA GLU A 26 -6.71 8.66 -2.36
C GLU A 26 -5.42 8.59 -3.18
N SER A 27 -5.15 7.43 -3.79
CA SER A 27 -3.93 7.27 -4.60
C SER A 27 -4.00 8.13 -5.86
N LYS A 28 -5.17 8.32 -6.43
CA LYS A 28 -5.35 9.22 -7.58
C LYS A 28 -5.07 10.67 -7.21
N LYS A 29 -5.31 11.04 -5.95
CA LYS A 29 -5.02 12.37 -5.42
C LYS A 29 -3.55 12.51 -5.00
N GLY A 30 -2.78 11.44 -5.06
CA GLY A 30 -1.38 11.44 -4.65
C GLY A 30 -1.15 11.15 -3.18
N TYR A 31 -2.15 10.65 -2.46
CA TYR A 31 -2.05 10.32 -1.05
C TYR A 31 -1.72 8.83 -0.88
N PHE A 32 -0.58 8.55 -0.27
CA PHE A 32 -0.09 7.21 -0.04
C PHE A 32 0.27 7.01 1.42
N LEU A 33 0.12 5.79 1.91
CA LEU A 33 0.45 5.43 3.29
C LEU A 33 1.47 4.29 3.29
N CYS A 34 2.37 4.31 4.29
CA CYS A 34 3.28 3.18 4.50
C CYS A 34 2.51 2.04 5.18
N ILE A 35 3.13 0.85 5.23
CA ILE A 35 2.47 -0.32 5.81
C ILE A 35 1.97 -0.08 7.25
N PRO A 36 2.80 0.45 8.18
CA PRO A 36 2.31 0.73 9.54
C PRO A 36 1.12 1.70 9.57
N CYS A 37 1.16 2.75 8.74
CA CYS A 37 0.07 3.72 8.69
C CYS A 37 -1.21 3.11 8.12
N MET A 38 -1.09 2.27 7.09
CA MET A 38 -2.24 1.57 6.53
C MET A 38 -2.85 0.61 7.55
N ALA A 39 -2.01 -0.12 8.28
CA ALA A 39 -2.48 -1.05 9.29
C ALA A 39 -3.30 -0.33 10.36
N GLU A 40 -2.80 0.81 10.81
CA GLU A 40 -3.50 1.63 11.80
C GLU A 40 -4.81 2.18 11.23
N TYR A 41 -4.78 2.69 10.01
CA TYR A 41 -5.95 3.26 9.35
C TYR A 41 -7.06 2.22 9.17
N LEU A 42 -6.69 1.00 8.77
CA LEU A 42 -7.64 -0.08 8.51
C LEU A 42 -7.94 -0.93 9.74
N GLU A 43 -7.30 -0.62 10.85
CA GLU A 43 -7.45 -1.39 12.10
C GLU A 43 -7.09 -2.88 11.92
N CYS A 44 -6.00 -3.13 11.20
CA CYS A 44 -5.50 -4.48 10.96
C CYS A 44 -4.00 -4.54 11.28
N THR A 45 -3.39 -5.71 11.12
CA THR A 45 -1.97 -5.88 11.37
C THR A 45 -1.16 -5.66 10.09
N GLU A 46 0.14 -5.36 10.25
CA GLU A 46 1.04 -5.25 9.11
C GLU A 46 1.16 -6.58 8.38
N GLU A 47 1.10 -7.69 9.12
CA GLU A 47 1.16 -9.02 8.53
C GLU A 47 -0.01 -9.26 7.57
N GLU A 48 -1.21 -8.83 7.94
CA GLU A 48 -2.37 -8.94 7.08
C GLU A 48 -2.17 -8.17 5.76
N LEU A 49 -1.55 -7.01 5.82
CA LEU A 49 -1.26 -6.21 4.63
C LEU A 49 -0.22 -6.90 3.74
N ARG A 50 0.80 -7.52 4.34
CA ARG A 50 1.81 -8.27 3.60
C ARG A 50 1.19 -9.48 2.92
N ASP A 51 0.26 -10.15 3.60
CA ASP A 51 -0.48 -11.27 3.01
C ASP A 51 -1.27 -10.82 1.78
N LYS A 52 -1.90 -9.65 1.85
CA LYS A 52 -2.60 -9.08 0.71
C LYS A 52 -1.67 -8.82 -0.47
N ILE A 53 -0.48 -8.31 -0.20
CA ILE A 53 0.53 -8.09 -1.25
C ILE A 53 0.86 -9.42 -1.93
N GLU A 54 1.09 -10.47 -1.16
CA GLU A 54 1.41 -11.79 -1.70
C GLU A 54 0.25 -12.34 -2.53
N GLU A 55 -0.98 -12.16 -2.09
CA GLU A 55 -2.16 -12.58 -2.86
C GLU A 55 -2.23 -11.89 -4.21
N PHE A 56 -2.03 -10.57 -4.23
CA PHE A 56 -2.08 -9.81 -5.46
C PHE A 56 -0.95 -10.20 -6.42
N LYS A 57 0.24 -10.45 -5.89
CA LYS A 57 1.36 -10.94 -6.70
C LYS A 57 1.06 -12.30 -7.31
N ALA A 58 0.47 -13.20 -6.53
CA ALA A 58 0.11 -14.53 -6.99
C ALA A 58 -0.95 -14.48 -8.09
N GLU A 59 -1.81 -13.47 -8.07
CA GLU A 59 -2.81 -13.26 -9.11
C GLU A 59 -2.23 -12.61 -10.37
N GLY A 60 -0.94 -12.27 -10.35
CA GLY A 60 -0.29 -11.66 -11.50
C GLY A 60 -0.60 -10.19 -11.67
N CYS A 61 -0.93 -9.50 -10.58
CA CYS A 61 -1.24 -8.08 -10.63
C CYS A 61 -0.01 -7.26 -11.03
N LYS A 62 -0.14 -6.45 -12.08
CA LYS A 62 0.98 -5.66 -12.61
C LYS A 62 1.47 -4.59 -11.65
N LEU A 63 0.63 -4.16 -10.71
CA LEU A 63 1.01 -3.14 -9.73
C LEU A 63 2.10 -3.63 -8.78
N PHE A 64 2.30 -4.93 -8.68
CA PHE A 64 3.27 -5.54 -7.77
C PHE A 64 4.44 -6.23 -8.48
N SER A 65 4.51 -6.10 -9.77
CA SER A 65 5.57 -6.73 -10.56
C SER A 65 6.89 -5.97 -10.51
#